data_41aa701e46683f6371fdec388194d3b7
#
_entry.id   41aa701e46683f6371fdec388194d3b7
#
_cell.length_a   1.000
_cell.length_b   1.000
_cell.length_c   1.000
_cell.angle_alpha   90.00
_cell.angle_beta   90.00
_cell.angle_gamma   90.00
#
_symmetry.space_group_name_H-M   'P 1'
#
loop_
_entity.id
_entity.type
_entity.pdbx_description
1 polymer ?
#
loop_
_entity_poly.entity_id
_entity_poly.type
_entity_poly.pdbx_seq_one_letter_code
_entity_poly.pdbx_strand_id
1 'polypeptide(L)'
;MSKEDVSLAKYIMALDAGTTSNRCILFDEKGTMCSVAQREFRQYFPQPGWVEHDADEIWASQLGVAVEAMSMIGASAKDIAAIGITNQRETVIIWDKKTGEPIYHAIVWQCRRTSEYCDSLKEKGLTEVFRKKTGLVIDAYFSATKIRWILEHVPGARKRAEKGELLFGTVETWLIWKLTKGEVHVTDYSNASRTMLFNINTLQWDDEILKELNIPKSMLPDVKPSSCIYGKTDPSYLGGSIPIAGAAGDQQAALFGQTCFSAGEAKNTYGTGCFMLMNTGEKPVFSQNGLVTTIAWGLDGKVNYALEGSIFVAGASIQWLRDEMRMIDSAQDSEYMAKKVKDTNGCYVVPAFTGLGAPHWDQYARGTIVGITRGVNKYHIIRATLESIAYQVNDVLEAMKADSGIELSALKVDGGASANDFLMQTQADIMNAPVKRPGCVETTAMGAAYLAGLAVGYWKNKEEVQKNWAVDQVFYPEITEEERQRRLKGWNKAVKYAYGWAKEES
;
A
#
# COMPACT_ATOMS: atom_id res chain seq x y z
N MET A 1 -26.64 6.44 -14.92
CA MET A 1 -26.58 7.88 -15.13
C MET A 1 -26.30 8.13 -16.61
N SER A 2 -26.99 9.08 -17.23
CA SER A 2 -26.65 9.55 -18.57
C SER A 2 -25.38 10.45 -18.51
N LYS A 3 -24.79 10.78 -19.68
CA LYS A 3 -23.67 11.75 -19.69
C LYS A 3 -24.06 13.12 -19.12
N GLU A 4 -25.33 13.49 -19.25
CA GLU A 4 -25.88 14.74 -18.68
C GLU A 4 -25.98 14.65 -17.16
N ASP A 5 -26.36 13.50 -16.58
CA ASP A 5 -26.40 13.31 -15.13
C ASP A 5 -25.02 13.41 -14.49
N VAL A 6 -23.95 12.92 -15.16
CA VAL A 6 -22.57 13.04 -14.69
C VAL A 6 -22.10 14.49 -14.69
N SER A 7 -22.52 15.29 -15.69
CA SER A 7 -22.15 16.71 -15.79
C SER A 7 -22.81 17.60 -14.74
N LEU A 8 -23.87 17.11 -14.07
CA LEU A 8 -24.59 17.82 -13.00
C LEU A 8 -24.12 17.39 -11.61
N ALA A 9 -23.44 16.25 -11.49
CA ALA A 9 -22.90 15.76 -10.22
C ALA A 9 -21.71 16.62 -9.79
N LYS A 10 -21.60 16.88 -8.48
CA LYS A 10 -20.62 17.80 -7.89
C LYS A 10 -19.38 17.11 -7.37
N TYR A 11 -19.48 15.83 -7.04
CA TYR A 11 -18.45 15.14 -6.30
C TYR A 11 -18.16 13.73 -6.84
N ILE A 12 -16.92 13.29 -6.64
CA ILE A 12 -16.52 11.89 -6.64
C ILE A 12 -16.33 11.45 -5.17
N MET A 13 -16.89 10.30 -4.82
CA MET A 13 -16.73 9.69 -3.50
C MET A 13 -15.56 8.70 -3.54
N ALA A 14 -14.58 8.88 -2.67
CA ALA A 14 -13.52 7.92 -2.42
C ALA A 14 -13.77 7.17 -1.10
N LEU A 15 -13.81 5.84 -1.15
CA LEU A 15 -13.84 4.96 0.00
C LEU A 15 -12.44 4.38 0.19
N ASP A 16 -11.80 4.71 1.32
CA ASP A 16 -10.47 4.25 1.68
C ASP A 16 -10.55 3.30 2.88
N ALA A 17 -10.47 2.01 2.59
CA ALA A 17 -10.52 0.95 3.58
C ALA A 17 -9.09 0.58 4.04
N GLY A 18 -8.57 1.34 4.99
CA GLY A 18 -7.22 1.16 5.53
C GLY A 18 -7.09 -0.02 6.50
N THR A 19 -5.90 -0.21 7.03
CA THR A 19 -5.62 -1.32 7.97
C THR A 19 -6.25 -1.10 9.35
N THR A 20 -6.30 0.13 9.83
CA THR A 20 -6.77 0.46 11.18
C THR A 20 -8.06 1.27 11.20
N SER A 21 -8.41 1.88 10.07
CA SER A 21 -9.59 2.75 9.95
C SER A 21 -10.12 2.77 8.53
N ASN A 22 -11.40 3.05 8.42
CA ASN A 22 -12.08 3.35 7.16
C ASN A 22 -12.32 4.85 7.03
N ARG A 23 -12.19 5.35 5.81
CA ARG A 23 -12.35 6.77 5.49
C ARG A 23 -13.25 6.94 4.26
N CYS A 24 -14.00 8.03 4.23
CA CYS A 24 -14.70 8.50 3.05
C CYS A 24 -14.34 9.97 2.81
N ILE A 25 -13.96 10.29 1.58
CA ILE A 25 -13.66 11.64 1.15
C ILE A 25 -14.48 11.98 -0.09
N LEU A 26 -15.09 13.17 -0.09
CA LEU A 26 -15.77 13.71 -1.26
C LEU A 26 -14.88 14.77 -1.91
N PHE A 27 -14.54 14.55 -3.18
CA PHE A 27 -13.71 15.44 -3.99
C PHE A 27 -14.53 16.16 -5.05
N ASP A 28 -14.29 17.46 -5.25
CA ASP A 28 -14.83 18.21 -6.39
C ASP A 28 -13.98 18.00 -7.68
N GLU A 29 -14.38 18.63 -8.76
CA GLU A 29 -13.68 18.52 -10.06
C GLU A 29 -12.24 19.07 -10.04
N LYS A 30 -11.93 19.96 -9.08
CA LYS A 30 -10.59 20.53 -8.89
C LYS A 30 -9.72 19.64 -7.99
N GLY A 31 -10.24 18.51 -7.51
CA GLY A 31 -9.56 17.65 -6.57
C GLY A 31 -9.53 18.20 -5.13
N THR A 32 -10.40 19.17 -4.81
CA THR A 32 -10.51 19.71 -3.46
C THR A 32 -11.29 18.75 -2.57
N MET A 33 -10.77 18.48 -1.38
CA MET A 33 -11.50 17.73 -0.36
C MET A 33 -12.63 18.59 0.22
N CYS A 34 -13.88 18.24 -0.11
CA CYS A 34 -15.06 18.96 0.34
C CYS A 34 -15.65 18.40 1.65
N SER A 35 -15.46 17.12 1.89
CA SER A 35 -15.88 16.44 3.12
C SER A 35 -14.99 15.25 3.41
N VAL A 36 -14.75 14.99 4.69
CA VAL A 36 -13.94 13.83 5.16
C VAL A 36 -14.60 13.26 6.41
N ALA A 37 -14.86 11.96 6.41
CA ALA A 37 -15.26 11.22 7.61
C ALA A 37 -14.35 10.00 7.76
N GLN A 38 -13.99 9.67 9.01
CA GLN A 38 -13.09 8.56 9.32
C GLN A 38 -13.56 7.85 10.58
N ARG A 39 -13.40 6.53 10.61
CA ARG A 39 -13.72 5.70 11.77
C ARG A 39 -12.74 4.55 11.89
N GLU A 40 -12.17 4.38 13.07
CA GLU A 40 -11.38 3.21 13.43
C GLU A 40 -12.28 1.98 13.64
N PHE A 41 -11.72 0.79 13.44
CA PHE A 41 -12.34 -0.49 13.75
C PHE A 41 -11.38 -1.40 14.51
N ARG A 42 -11.92 -2.43 15.14
CA ARG A 42 -11.16 -3.27 16.06
C ARG A 42 -10.16 -4.16 15.32
N GLN A 43 -8.95 -4.27 15.90
CA GLN A 43 -7.91 -5.19 15.50
C GLN A 43 -7.92 -6.41 16.43
N TYR A 44 -7.78 -7.61 15.89
CA TYR A 44 -7.76 -8.86 16.65
C TYR A 44 -6.41 -9.54 16.53
N PHE A 45 -5.83 -9.95 17.66
CA PHE A 45 -4.53 -10.60 17.76
C PHE A 45 -4.66 -11.92 18.52
N PRO A 46 -5.28 -12.98 17.92
CA PRO A 46 -5.64 -14.19 18.66
C PRO A 46 -4.42 -15.02 19.12
N GLN A 47 -3.29 -14.91 18.42
CA GLN A 47 -2.03 -15.55 18.78
C GLN A 47 -0.84 -14.65 18.37
N PRO A 48 0.37 -14.87 18.92
CA PRO A 48 1.57 -14.13 18.49
C PRO A 48 1.78 -14.20 16.97
N GLY A 49 1.91 -13.05 16.34
CA GLY A 49 2.07 -12.92 14.87
C GLY A 49 0.78 -13.14 14.05
N TRP A 50 -0.37 -13.35 14.69
CA TRP A 50 -1.66 -13.44 14.02
C TRP A 50 -2.37 -12.09 14.08
N VAL A 51 -2.94 -11.68 12.95
CA VAL A 51 -3.70 -10.43 12.83
C VAL A 51 -4.97 -10.71 12.04
N GLU A 52 -6.10 -10.32 12.61
CA GLU A 52 -7.43 -10.52 12.03
C GLU A 52 -8.29 -9.25 12.14
N HIS A 53 -9.23 -9.11 11.21
CA HIS A 53 -10.30 -8.13 11.25
C HIS A 53 -11.67 -8.80 11.14
N ASP A 54 -12.69 -8.16 11.69
CA ASP A 54 -14.08 -8.53 11.42
C ASP A 54 -14.51 -7.86 10.10
N ALA A 55 -14.89 -8.67 9.11
CA ALA A 55 -15.27 -8.17 7.79
C ALA A 55 -16.58 -7.37 7.83
N ASP A 56 -17.48 -7.68 8.75
CA ASP A 56 -18.73 -6.92 8.92
C ASP A 56 -18.49 -5.58 9.64
N GLU A 57 -17.51 -5.50 10.55
CA GLU A 57 -17.05 -4.21 11.10
C GLU A 57 -16.42 -3.32 10.02
N ILE A 58 -15.62 -3.88 9.10
CA ILE A 58 -15.09 -3.14 7.95
C ILE A 58 -16.24 -2.60 7.10
N TRP A 59 -17.22 -3.43 6.76
CA TRP A 59 -18.39 -3.00 6.00
C TRP A 59 -19.19 -1.92 6.71
N ALA A 60 -19.58 -2.14 7.96
CA ALA A 60 -20.43 -1.23 8.72
C ALA A 60 -19.76 0.13 8.93
N SER A 61 -18.48 0.15 9.27
CA SER A 61 -17.71 1.38 9.43
C SER A 61 -17.52 2.12 8.11
N GLN A 62 -17.24 1.40 6.99
CA GLN A 62 -17.08 2.03 5.68
C GLN A 62 -18.40 2.66 5.18
N LEU A 63 -19.52 1.96 5.33
CA LEU A 63 -20.84 2.52 5.00
C LEU A 63 -21.16 3.72 5.90
N GLY A 64 -20.86 3.60 7.20
CA GLY A 64 -21.09 4.67 8.17
C GLY A 64 -20.37 5.97 7.81
N VAL A 65 -19.07 5.91 7.47
CA VAL A 65 -18.31 7.10 7.07
C VAL A 65 -18.75 7.65 5.71
N ALA A 66 -19.25 6.80 4.80
CA ALA A 66 -19.81 7.27 3.53
C ALA A 66 -21.07 8.12 3.75
N VAL A 67 -22.00 7.64 4.57
CA VAL A 67 -23.21 8.39 4.94
C VAL A 67 -22.86 9.66 5.70
N GLU A 68 -21.92 9.59 6.64
CA GLU A 68 -21.47 10.74 7.44
C GLU A 68 -20.85 11.83 6.55
N ALA A 69 -19.94 11.48 5.66
CA ALA A 69 -19.31 12.44 4.74
C ALA A 69 -20.32 13.15 3.82
N MET A 70 -21.33 12.42 3.31
CA MET A 70 -22.42 13.03 2.55
C MET A 70 -23.24 13.98 3.41
N SER A 71 -23.59 13.58 4.62
CA SER A 71 -24.41 14.36 5.56
C SER A 71 -23.74 15.69 5.95
N MET A 72 -22.42 15.67 6.18
CA MET A 72 -21.65 16.87 6.60
C MET A 72 -21.78 18.05 5.66
N ILE A 73 -22.00 17.82 4.37
CA ILE A 73 -22.14 18.87 3.36
C ILE A 73 -23.54 18.88 2.70
N GLY A 74 -24.49 18.10 3.23
CA GLY A 74 -25.84 18.00 2.69
C GLY A 74 -25.92 17.40 1.28
N ALA A 75 -24.91 16.58 0.89
CA ALA A 75 -24.92 15.91 -0.42
C ALA A 75 -25.90 14.74 -0.45
N SER A 76 -26.54 14.56 -1.59
CA SER A 76 -27.40 13.42 -1.91
C SER A 76 -26.70 12.50 -2.92
N ALA A 77 -27.26 11.31 -3.14
CA ALA A 77 -26.75 10.37 -4.16
C ALA A 77 -26.67 10.98 -5.57
N LYS A 78 -27.52 11.96 -5.88
CA LYS A 78 -27.50 12.69 -7.18
C LYS A 78 -26.30 13.62 -7.34
N ASP A 79 -25.72 14.07 -6.24
CA ASP A 79 -24.53 14.91 -6.24
C ASP A 79 -23.25 14.11 -6.43
N ILE A 80 -23.30 12.76 -6.36
CA ILE A 80 -22.14 11.87 -6.48
C ILE A 80 -22.10 11.24 -7.88
N ALA A 81 -21.07 11.55 -8.67
CA ALA A 81 -20.90 11.02 -10.01
C ALA A 81 -20.52 9.53 -10.02
N ALA A 82 -19.60 9.15 -9.13
CA ALA A 82 -19.15 7.77 -8.97
C ALA A 82 -18.46 7.56 -7.62
N ILE A 83 -18.27 6.27 -7.28
CA ILE A 83 -17.50 5.81 -6.13
C ILE A 83 -16.22 5.16 -6.65
N GLY A 84 -15.08 5.59 -6.08
CA GLY A 84 -13.79 4.91 -6.15
C GLY A 84 -13.46 4.25 -4.83
N ILE A 85 -12.92 3.03 -4.87
CA ILE A 85 -12.55 2.24 -3.69
C ILE A 85 -11.06 2.00 -3.70
N THR A 86 -10.40 2.28 -2.58
CA THR A 86 -9.04 1.85 -2.30
C THR A 86 -9.00 1.11 -0.98
N ASN A 87 -8.02 0.23 -0.80
CA ASN A 87 -8.04 -0.71 0.31
C ASN A 87 -6.64 -1.14 0.74
N GLN A 88 -6.52 -1.53 2.00
CA GLN A 88 -5.43 -2.40 2.44
C GLN A 88 -5.40 -3.65 1.56
N ARG A 89 -4.24 -3.95 0.97
CA ARG A 89 -4.09 -5.05 0.02
C ARG A 89 -3.96 -6.40 0.74
N GLU A 90 -4.03 -7.49 0.02
CA GLU A 90 -3.74 -8.88 0.39
C GLU A 90 -4.61 -9.47 1.51
N THR A 91 -5.33 -8.67 2.28
CA THR A 91 -6.24 -9.13 3.33
C THR A 91 -7.34 -10.00 2.74
N VAL A 92 -7.55 -11.19 3.32
CA VAL A 92 -8.39 -12.25 2.78
C VAL A 92 -9.72 -12.31 3.50
N ILE A 93 -10.81 -12.25 2.75
CA ILE A 93 -12.17 -12.47 3.24
C ILE A 93 -12.79 -13.63 2.43
N ILE A 94 -13.38 -14.60 3.11
CA ILE A 94 -14.15 -15.69 2.49
C ILE A 94 -15.54 -15.72 3.11
N TRP A 95 -16.56 -15.75 2.27
CA TRP A 95 -17.95 -15.72 2.72
C TRP A 95 -18.84 -16.69 1.96
N ASP A 96 -19.97 -17.00 2.57
CA ASP A 96 -21.03 -17.80 1.94
C ASP A 96 -21.70 -17.00 0.83
N LYS A 97 -21.73 -17.55 -0.37
CA LYS A 97 -22.30 -16.90 -1.56
C LYS A 97 -23.79 -16.58 -1.41
N LYS A 98 -24.54 -17.40 -0.65
CA LYS A 98 -25.98 -17.28 -0.51
C LYS A 98 -26.38 -16.33 0.62
N THR A 99 -25.72 -16.44 1.77
CA THR A 99 -26.07 -15.66 2.97
C THR A 99 -25.31 -14.34 3.05
N GLY A 100 -24.11 -14.28 2.43
CA GLY A 100 -23.20 -13.15 2.54
C GLY A 100 -22.47 -13.09 3.87
N GLU A 101 -22.50 -14.14 4.66
CA GLU A 101 -21.84 -14.20 5.97
C GLU A 101 -20.38 -14.65 5.82
N PRO A 102 -19.41 -13.93 6.38
CA PRO A 102 -18.03 -14.39 6.45
C PRO A 102 -17.93 -15.71 7.22
N ILE A 103 -17.16 -16.67 6.70
CA ILE A 103 -16.99 -17.97 7.36
C ILE A 103 -15.87 -17.97 8.39
N TYR A 104 -15.05 -16.93 8.39
CA TYR A 104 -13.93 -16.69 9.30
C TYR A 104 -13.60 -15.18 9.32
N HIS A 105 -12.92 -14.70 10.34
CA HIS A 105 -12.37 -13.35 10.34
C HIS A 105 -11.48 -13.11 9.13
N ALA A 106 -11.43 -11.87 8.65
CA ALA A 106 -10.49 -11.48 7.61
C ALA A 106 -9.05 -11.68 8.11
N ILE A 107 -8.25 -12.46 7.38
CA ILE A 107 -6.83 -12.64 7.72
C ILE A 107 -6.05 -11.50 7.07
N VAL A 108 -5.46 -10.65 7.92
CA VAL A 108 -4.81 -9.41 7.50
C VAL A 108 -3.44 -9.68 6.84
N TRP A 109 -3.03 -8.79 5.96
CA TRP A 109 -1.75 -8.84 5.25
C TRP A 109 -0.53 -8.99 6.18
N GLN A 110 -0.59 -8.44 7.40
CA GLN A 110 0.45 -8.53 8.42
C GLN A 110 0.58 -9.91 9.09
N CYS A 111 -0.44 -10.77 8.93
CA CYS A 111 -0.53 -12.04 9.64
C CYS A 111 0.52 -13.05 9.14
N ARG A 112 1.27 -13.63 10.07
CA ARG A 112 2.37 -14.55 9.77
C ARG A 112 2.04 -16.04 9.93
N ARG A 113 0.75 -16.40 10.17
CA ARG A 113 0.32 -17.79 10.45
C ARG A 113 0.65 -18.81 9.37
N THR A 114 0.89 -18.34 8.13
CA THR A 114 1.18 -19.21 6.99
C THR A 114 2.66 -19.25 6.61
N SER A 115 3.55 -18.71 7.44
CA SER A 115 4.99 -18.64 7.15
C SER A 115 5.61 -20.01 6.91
N GLU A 116 5.30 -21.01 7.74
CA GLU A 116 5.82 -22.38 7.57
C GLU A 116 5.39 -23.01 6.24
N TYR A 117 4.15 -22.76 5.82
CA TYR A 117 3.69 -23.22 4.51
C TYR A 117 4.42 -22.51 3.36
N CYS A 118 4.70 -21.22 3.49
CA CYS A 118 5.53 -20.50 2.52
C CYS A 118 6.92 -21.12 2.40
N ASP A 119 7.54 -21.49 3.52
CA ASP A 119 8.86 -22.13 3.52
C ASP A 119 8.81 -23.51 2.83
N SER A 120 7.76 -24.30 3.07
CA SER A 120 7.56 -25.56 2.36
C SER A 120 7.44 -25.43 0.84
N LEU A 121 6.83 -24.33 0.34
CA LEU A 121 6.76 -24.05 -1.09
C LEU A 121 8.12 -23.66 -1.67
N LYS A 122 8.94 -22.91 -0.91
CA LYS A 122 10.32 -22.60 -1.30
C LYS A 122 11.19 -23.85 -1.35
N GLU A 123 11.09 -24.74 -0.36
CA GLU A 123 11.80 -26.04 -0.33
C GLU A 123 11.43 -26.94 -1.51
N LYS A 124 10.20 -26.87 -2.01
CA LYS A 124 9.77 -27.53 -3.25
C LYS A 124 10.37 -26.89 -4.52
N GLY A 125 11.13 -25.81 -4.41
CA GLY A 125 11.74 -25.12 -5.55
C GLY A 125 10.78 -24.23 -6.37
N LEU A 126 9.65 -23.83 -5.81
CA LEU A 126 8.60 -23.09 -6.53
C LEU A 126 8.85 -21.57 -6.60
N THR A 127 9.87 -21.05 -5.95
CA THR A 127 10.16 -19.60 -5.88
C THR A 127 10.19 -18.94 -7.25
N GLU A 128 10.91 -19.51 -8.21
CA GLU A 128 11.02 -18.95 -9.56
C GLU A 128 9.72 -19.06 -10.37
N VAL A 129 8.92 -20.11 -10.14
CA VAL A 129 7.61 -20.26 -10.80
C VAL A 129 6.67 -19.13 -10.38
N PHE A 130 6.56 -18.92 -9.06
CA PHE A 130 5.73 -17.82 -8.53
C PHE A 130 6.24 -16.45 -9.00
N ARG A 131 7.55 -16.19 -8.89
CA ARG A 131 8.13 -14.92 -9.29
C ARG A 131 7.86 -14.58 -10.76
N LYS A 132 8.09 -15.52 -11.69
CA LYS A 132 7.88 -15.32 -13.13
C LYS A 132 6.42 -15.11 -13.50
N LYS A 133 5.49 -15.75 -12.80
CA LYS A 133 4.05 -15.66 -13.08
C LYS A 133 3.37 -14.48 -12.40
N THR A 134 3.69 -14.25 -11.14
CA THR A 134 2.99 -13.27 -10.29
C THR A 134 3.78 -11.99 -10.02
N GLY A 135 5.09 -11.99 -10.27
CA GLY A 135 6.00 -10.91 -9.90
C GLY A 135 6.36 -10.86 -8.41
N LEU A 136 5.80 -11.78 -7.61
CA LEU A 136 5.91 -11.77 -6.15
C LEU A 136 6.90 -12.82 -5.65
N VAL A 137 7.39 -12.60 -4.44
CA VAL A 137 8.09 -13.62 -3.64
C VAL A 137 7.07 -14.50 -2.91
N ILE A 138 7.45 -15.73 -2.56
CA ILE A 138 6.61 -16.57 -1.71
C ILE A 138 6.73 -16.07 -0.26
N ASP A 139 5.68 -15.44 0.24
CA ASP A 139 5.62 -14.91 1.60
C ASP A 139 4.19 -14.90 2.14
N ALA A 140 4.04 -15.04 3.46
CA ALA A 140 2.76 -14.96 4.17
C ALA A 140 2.08 -13.57 4.04
N TYR A 141 2.76 -12.57 3.53
CA TYR A 141 2.21 -11.26 3.20
C TYR A 141 1.05 -11.35 2.21
N PHE A 142 1.18 -12.17 1.17
CA PHE A 142 0.22 -12.27 0.06
C PHE A 142 -0.99 -13.17 0.38
N SER A 143 -2.06 -13.08 -0.41
CA SER A 143 -3.36 -13.68 -0.10
C SER A 143 -3.40 -15.21 -0.18
N ALA A 144 -2.71 -15.81 -1.13
CA ALA A 144 -2.90 -17.22 -1.53
C ALA A 144 -2.83 -18.22 -0.38
N THR A 145 -1.78 -18.13 0.45
CA THR A 145 -1.56 -19.07 1.57
C THR A 145 -2.60 -18.90 2.68
N LYS A 146 -3.13 -17.69 2.86
CA LYS A 146 -4.22 -17.40 3.81
C LYS A 146 -5.55 -18.00 3.35
N ILE A 147 -5.86 -17.93 2.04
CA ILE A 147 -7.05 -18.59 1.46
C ILE A 147 -6.97 -20.09 1.73
N ARG A 148 -5.84 -20.72 1.38
CA ARG A 148 -5.62 -22.14 1.64
C ARG A 148 -5.78 -22.49 3.12
N TRP A 149 -5.21 -21.66 4.01
CA TRP A 149 -5.31 -21.87 5.46
C TRP A 149 -6.77 -21.90 5.92
N ILE A 150 -7.62 -20.97 5.50
CA ILE A 150 -9.05 -20.94 5.85
C ILE A 150 -9.75 -22.21 5.35
N LEU A 151 -9.47 -22.63 4.11
CA LEU A 151 -10.09 -23.82 3.53
C LEU A 151 -9.71 -25.12 4.26
N GLU A 152 -8.55 -25.17 4.91
CA GLU A 152 -8.06 -26.31 5.64
C GLU A 152 -8.45 -26.32 7.13
N HIS A 153 -8.60 -25.15 7.75
CA HIS A 153 -8.81 -25.05 9.20
C HIS A 153 -10.26 -24.73 9.59
N VAL A 154 -11.06 -24.17 8.70
CA VAL A 154 -12.49 -23.95 8.97
C VAL A 154 -13.29 -25.20 8.61
N PRO A 155 -14.02 -25.82 9.57
CA PRO A 155 -14.75 -27.05 9.33
C PRO A 155 -15.71 -26.95 8.13
N GLY A 156 -15.54 -27.87 7.16
CA GLY A 156 -16.39 -27.96 5.98
C GLY A 156 -16.09 -26.95 4.88
N ALA A 157 -15.23 -25.95 5.09
CA ALA A 157 -14.94 -24.89 4.12
C ALA A 157 -14.43 -25.46 2.78
N ARG A 158 -13.50 -26.40 2.80
CA ARG A 158 -12.97 -27.07 1.60
C ARG A 158 -14.11 -27.63 0.71
N LYS A 159 -14.97 -28.46 1.28
CA LYS A 159 -16.08 -29.09 0.55
C LYS A 159 -17.08 -28.07 0.00
N ARG A 160 -17.32 -27.00 0.75
CA ARG A 160 -18.23 -25.93 0.32
C ARG A 160 -17.61 -25.12 -0.83
N ALA A 161 -16.31 -24.82 -0.77
CA ALA A 161 -15.59 -24.14 -1.84
C ALA A 161 -15.60 -24.95 -3.14
N GLU A 162 -15.34 -26.28 -3.06
CA GLU A 162 -15.40 -27.20 -4.20
C GLU A 162 -16.79 -27.25 -4.86
N LYS A 163 -17.86 -27.07 -4.08
CA LYS A 163 -19.24 -26.99 -4.57
C LYS A 163 -19.62 -25.60 -5.11
N GLY A 164 -18.72 -24.60 -5.04
CA GLY A 164 -18.98 -23.23 -5.47
C GLY A 164 -19.92 -22.46 -4.54
N GLU A 165 -20.00 -22.86 -3.25
CA GLU A 165 -20.83 -22.20 -2.23
C GLU A 165 -20.14 -21.04 -1.54
N LEU A 166 -18.80 -20.90 -1.69
CA LEU A 166 -18.00 -19.87 -1.07
C LEU A 166 -17.41 -18.92 -2.10
N LEU A 167 -17.29 -17.66 -1.73
CA LEU A 167 -16.61 -16.61 -2.49
C LEU A 167 -15.41 -16.10 -1.70
N PHE A 168 -14.36 -15.73 -2.44
CA PHE A 168 -13.18 -15.05 -1.92
C PHE A 168 -13.13 -13.63 -2.46
N GLY A 169 -12.63 -12.71 -1.65
CA GLY A 169 -12.26 -11.37 -2.08
C GLY A 169 -11.20 -10.75 -1.16
N THR A 170 -10.50 -9.79 -1.71
CA THR A 170 -9.82 -8.75 -0.96
C THR A 170 -10.84 -7.71 -0.49
N VAL A 171 -10.42 -6.72 0.30
CA VAL A 171 -11.36 -5.81 0.98
C VAL A 171 -12.25 -5.04 -0.02
N GLU A 172 -11.71 -4.58 -1.16
CA GLU A 172 -12.50 -3.88 -2.18
C GLU A 172 -13.55 -4.79 -2.81
N THR A 173 -13.21 -6.07 -3.06
CA THR A 173 -14.17 -7.07 -3.58
C THR A 173 -15.33 -7.26 -2.62
N TRP A 174 -15.02 -7.38 -1.32
CA TRP A 174 -16.03 -7.47 -0.26
C TRP A 174 -16.93 -6.23 -0.24
N LEU A 175 -16.35 -5.02 -0.31
CA LEU A 175 -17.11 -3.77 -0.31
C LEU A 175 -18.00 -3.63 -1.56
N ILE A 176 -17.48 -3.97 -2.75
CA ILE A 176 -18.27 -3.97 -4.00
C ILE A 176 -19.42 -4.95 -3.88
N TRP A 177 -19.14 -6.17 -3.40
CA TRP A 177 -20.17 -7.19 -3.23
C TRP A 177 -21.26 -6.74 -2.24
N LYS A 178 -20.91 -6.16 -1.10
CA LYS A 178 -21.86 -5.61 -0.12
C LYS A 178 -22.63 -4.41 -0.69
N LEU A 179 -21.97 -3.45 -1.32
CA LEU A 179 -22.61 -2.26 -1.91
C LEU A 179 -23.61 -2.60 -3.00
N THR A 180 -23.40 -3.71 -3.72
CA THR A 180 -24.30 -4.20 -4.78
C THR A 180 -25.27 -5.28 -4.30
N LYS A 181 -25.40 -5.50 -2.99
CA LYS A 181 -26.22 -6.58 -2.39
C LYS A 181 -25.99 -7.96 -3.00
N GLY A 182 -24.73 -8.28 -3.30
CA GLY A 182 -24.34 -9.60 -3.81
C GLY A 182 -24.46 -9.78 -5.32
N GLU A 183 -24.78 -8.73 -6.06
CA GLU A 183 -24.92 -8.83 -7.54
C GLU A 183 -23.57 -8.89 -8.25
N VAL A 184 -22.50 -8.26 -7.70
CA VAL A 184 -21.20 -8.12 -8.36
C VAL A 184 -20.09 -8.72 -7.50
N HIS A 185 -19.40 -9.74 -8.05
CA HIS A 185 -18.22 -10.36 -7.45
C HIS A 185 -17.01 -10.12 -8.34
N VAL A 186 -16.25 -9.05 -8.05
CA VAL A 186 -15.19 -8.53 -8.91
C VAL A 186 -14.04 -7.97 -8.10
N THR A 187 -12.82 -8.06 -8.65
CA THR A 187 -11.62 -7.37 -8.20
C THR A 187 -10.99 -6.58 -9.35
N ASP A 188 -10.04 -5.70 -9.04
CA ASP A 188 -9.25 -5.02 -10.07
C ASP A 188 -7.90 -5.70 -10.30
N TYR A 189 -7.20 -5.33 -11.39
CA TYR A 189 -5.88 -5.85 -11.71
C TYR A 189 -4.85 -5.61 -10.62
N SER A 190 -4.88 -4.45 -9.95
CA SER A 190 -3.89 -4.13 -8.93
C SER A 190 -4.03 -5.02 -7.70
N ASN A 191 -5.25 -5.21 -7.18
CA ASN A 191 -5.51 -6.13 -6.07
C ASN A 191 -5.30 -7.59 -6.46
N ALA A 192 -5.76 -8.02 -7.64
CA ALA A 192 -5.50 -9.37 -8.14
C ALA A 192 -4.01 -9.70 -8.18
N SER A 193 -3.16 -8.76 -8.60
CA SER A 193 -1.71 -8.94 -8.66
C SER A 193 -1.05 -9.14 -7.29
N ARG A 194 -1.75 -8.84 -6.19
CA ARG A 194 -1.27 -9.01 -4.80
C ARG A 194 -1.68 -10.34 -4.17
N THR A 195 -2.46 -11.13 -4.87
CA THR A 195 -2.99 -12.38 -4.32
C THR A 195 -2.00 -13.54 -4.34
N MET A 196 -0.93 -13.46 -5.12
CA MET A 196 -0.02 -14.57 -5.45
C MET A 196 -0.71 -15.72 -6.21
N LEU A 197 -1.90 -15.45 -6.79
CA LEU A 197 -2.68 -16.37 -7.63
C LEU A 197 -2.84 -15.89 -9.07
N PHE A 198 -2.57 -14.60 -9.32
CA PHE A 198 -2.82 -13.93 -10.58
C PHE A 198 -1.56 -13.85 -11.43
N ASN A 199 -1.66 -14.34 -12.67
CA ASN A 199 -0.57 -14.26 -13.62
C ASN A 199 -0.56 -12.86 -14.26
N ILE A 200 0.42 -12.05 -13.90
CA ILE A 200 0.53 -10.66 -14.37
C ILE A 200 0.90 -10.53 -15.85
N ASN A 201 1.36 -11.61 -16.50
CA ASN A 201 1.70 -11.62 -17.92
C ASN A 201 0.48 -11.91 -18.79
N THR A 202 -0.42 -12.81 -18.32
CA THR A 202 -1.62 -13.22 -19.05
C THR A 202 -2.89 -12.48 -18.60
N LEU A 203 -2.81 -11.76 -17.48
CA LEU A 203 -3.91 -11.06 -16.82
C LEU A 203 -5.08 -11.99 -16.47
N GLN A 204 -4.76 -13.18 -15.95
CA GLN A 204 -5.69 -14.21 -15.54
C GLN A 204 -5.25 -14.91 -14.26
N TRP A 205 -6.20 -15.52 -13.56
CA TRP A 205 -5.91 -16.46 -12.49
C TRP A 205 -5.08 -17.63 -13.05
N ASP A 206 -3.98 -17.98 -12.37
CA ASP A 206 -3.03 -19.00 -12.86
C ASP A 206 -3.47 -20.40 -12.42
N ASP A 207 -3.90 -21.24 -13.36
CA ASP A 207 -4.44 -22.57 -13.09
C ASP A 207 -3.38 -23.52 -12.47
N GLU A 208 -2.08 -23.37 -12.78
CA GLU A 208 -1.02 -24.18 -12.19
C GLU A 208 -0.82 -23.84 -10.72
N ILE A 209 -0.80 -22.55 -10.39
CA ILE A 209 -0.70 -22.07 -9.01
C ILE A 209 -1.95 -22.48 -8.20
N LEU A 210 -3.13 -22.29 -8.77
CA LEU A 210 -4.38 -22.71 -8.13
C LEU A 210 -4.39 -24.22 -7.81
N LYS A 211 -3.90 -25.04 -8.73
CA LYS A 211 -3.76 -26.49 -8.53
C LYS A 211 -2.75 -26.82 -7.42
N GLU A 212 -1.57 -26.20 -7.43
CA GLU A 212 -0.52 -26.43 -6.40
C GLU A 212 -1.05 -26.07 -5.00
N LEU A 213 -1.77 -24.97 -4.87
CA LEU A 213 -2.33 -24.50 -3.61
C LEU A 213 -3.68 -25.14 -3.27
N ASN A 214 -4.23 -25.95 -4.18
CA ASN A 214 -5.53 -26.57 -4.07
C ASN A 214 -6.65 -25.55 -3.74
N ILE A 215 -6.73 -24.46 -4.53
CA ILE A 215 -7.73 -23.41 -4.38
C ILE A 215 -8.72 -23.52 -5.56
N PRO A 216 -10.03 -23.74 -5.29
CA PRO A 216 -11.05 -23.82 -6.34
C PRO A 216 -11.22 -22.48 -7.05
N LYS A 217 -11.09 -22.50 -8.38
CA LYS A 217 -11.23 -21.29 -9.23
C LYS A 217 -12.63 -20.67 -9.12
N SER A 218 -13.66 -21.46 -8.82
CA SER A 218 -15.05 -21.03 -8.69
C SER A 218 -15.30 -20.02 -7.56
N MET A 219 -14.37 -19.91 -6.60
CA MET A 219 -14.49 -18.94 -5.51
C MET A 219 -13.81 -17.59 -5.79
N LEU A 220 -13.10 -17.47 -6.92
CA LEU A 220 -12.34 -16.27 -7.26
C LEU A 220 -13.21 -15.24 -8.00
N PRO A 221 -13.04 -13.94 -7.75
CA PRO A 221 -13.78 -12.89 -8.43
C PRO A 221 -13.36 -12.74 -9.90
N ASP A 222 -14.26 -12.16 -10.70
CA ASP A 222 -13.88 -11.65 -12.02
C ASP A 222 -12.86 -10.52 -11.86
N VAL A 223 -11.91 -10.45 -12.80
CA VAL A 223 -10.86 -9.42 -12.75
C VAL A 223 -11.10 -8.39 -13.84
N LYS A 224 -11.10 -7.10 -13.46
CA LYS A 224 -11.38 -5.99 -14.37
C LYS A 224 -10.32 -4.89 -14.26
N PRO A 225 -10.25 -3.97 -15.24
CA PRO A 225 -9.41 -2.78 -15.12
C PRO A 225 -9.71 -1.96 -13.87
N SER A 226 -8.71 -1.23 -13.36
CA SER A 226 -8.84 -0.40 -12.15
C SER A 226 -9.80 0.78 -12.35
N SER A 227 -9.98 1.23 -13.59
CA SER A 227 -10.92 2.27 -13.99
C SER A 227 -11.95 1.70 -14.97
N CYS A 228 -13.10 1.29 -14.46
CA CYS A 228 -14.25 0.83 -15.24
C CYS A 228 -15.48 0.78 -14.33
N ILE A 229 -16.68 0.78 -14.91
CA ILE A 229 -17.91 0.60 -14.12
C ILE A 229 -18.04 -0.88 -13.74
N TYR A 230 -17.91 -1.18 -12.45
CA TYR A 230 -18.08 -2.53 -11.89
C TYR A 230 -19.54 -2.88 -11.67
N GLY A 231 -20.35 -1.92 -11.22
CA GLY A 231 -21.75 -2.04 -10.89
C GLY A 231 -22.28 -0.74 -10.31
N LYS A 232 -23.42 -0.79 -9.65
CA LYS A 232 -24.02 0.36 -8.96
C LYS A 232 -24.43 -0.03 -7.54
N THR A 233 -24.40 0.95 -6.63
CA THR A 233 -24.87 0.72 -5.26
C THR A 233 -26.37 0.42 -5.23
N ASP A 234 -26.78 -0.46 -4.31
CA ASP A 234 -28.20 -0.59 -3.97
C ASP A 234 -28.69 0.74 -3.37
N PRO A 235 -29.85 1.26 -3.84
CA PRO A 235 -30.36 2.56 -3.40
C PRO A 235 -30.62 2.68 -1.90
N SER A 236 -30.82 1.56 -1.20
CA SER A 236 -31.12 1.56 0.24
C SER A 236 -29.94 1.99 1.10
N TYR A 237 -28.71 1.95 0.59
CA TYR A 237 -27.51 2.31 1.36
C TYR A 237 -27.22 3.81 1.39
N LEU A 238 -27.28 4.45 0.22
CA LEU A 238 -26.87 5.86 0.05
C LEU A 238 -27.99 6.76 -0.50
N GLY A 239 -29.23 6.25 -0.48
CA GLY A 239 -30.40 7.00 -0.96
C GLY A 239 -30.50 7.12 -2.49
N GLY A 240 -29.71 6.36 -3.24
CA GLY A 240 -29.74 6.30 -4.70
C GLY A 240 -28.70 5.33 -5.25
N SER A 241 -28.83 5.05 -6.56
CA SER A 241 -27.94 4.12 -7.26
C SER A 241 -26.75 4.86 -7.85
N ILE A 242 -25.57 4.72 -7.23
CA ILE A 242 -24.33 5.41 -7.60
C ILE A 242 -23.40 4.41 -8.30
N PRO A 243 -22.79 4.73 -9.46
CA PRO A 243 -21.80 3.88 -10.10
C PRO A 243 -20.57 3.63 -9.21
N ILE A 244 -20.15 2.37 -9.08
CA ILE A 244 -18.86 2.00 -8.51
C ILE A 244 -17.91 1.84 -9.70
N ALA A 245 -16.92 2.74 -9.85
CA ALA A 245 -16.23 2.89 -11.13
C ALA A 245 -14.71 2.95 -11.02
N GLY A 246 -14.16 2.88 -9.82
CA GLY A 246 -12.72 2.81 -9.58
C GLY A 246 -12.40 1.83 -8.46
N ALA A 247 -11.37 1.01 -8.63
CA ALA A 247 -10.82 0.19 -7.56
C ALA A 247 -9.31 0.03 -7.74
N ALA A 248 -8.56 0.19 -6.65
CA ALA A 248 -7.12 -0.07 -6.63
C ALA A 248 -6.64 -0.33 -5.21
N GLY A 249 -5.62 -1.18 -5.07
CA GLY A 249 -4.89 -1.31 -3.81
C GLY A 249 -4.31 0.04 -3.36
N ASP A 250 -4.19 0.24 -2.05
CA ASP A 250 -3.81 1.53 -1.45
C ASP A 250 -2.53 2.15 -2.04
N GLN A 251 -1.50 1.34 -2.23
CA GLN A 251 -0.22 1.83 -2.75
C GLN A 251 -0.29 2.16 -4.25
N GLN A 252 -1.07 1.39 -5.03
CA GLN A 252 -1.33 1.66 -6.44
C GLN A 252 -2.22 2.90 -6.61
N ALA A 253 -3.24 3.04 -5.76
CA ALA A 253 -4.07 4.23 -5.73
C ALA A 253 -3.23 5.48 -5.41
N ALA A 254 -2.32 5.41 -4.42
CA ALA A 254 -1.40 6.50 -4.10
C ALA A 254 -0.47 6.85 -5.29
N LEU A 255 0.04 5.85 -6.00
CA LEU A 255 0.85 6.06 -7.20
C LEU A 255 0.06 6.82 -8.29
N PHE A 256 -1.23 6.45 -8.48
CA PHE A 256 -2.13 7.11 -9.42
C PHE A 256 -2.50 8.52 -8.94
N GLY A 257 -2.82 8.70 -7.66
CA GLY A 257 -3.13 9.99 -7.04
C GLY A 257 -1.96 10.98 -7.05
N GLN A 258 -0.74 10.47 -6.95
CA GLN A 258 0.49 11.23 -7.18
C GLN A 258 0.75 11.53 -8.67
N THR A 259 -0.14 11.12 -9.56
CA THR A 259 0.01 11.31 -11.01
C THR A 259 1.33 10.78 -11.58
N CYS A 260 1.80 9.65 -11.08
CA CYS A 260 3.00 8.98 -11.59
C CYS A 260 2.68 8.17 -12.86
N PHE A 261 2.26 8.87 -13.93
CA PHE A 261 1.70 8.24 -15.14
C PHE A 261 2.74 7.76 -16.12
N SER A 262 3.97 8.25 -16.03
CA SER A 262 5.06 7.89 -16.93
C SER A 262 6.03 6.90 -16.28
N ALA A 263 6.66 6.05 -17.10
CA ALA A 263 7.72 5.17 -16.63
C ALA A 263 8.86 5.99 -15.98
N GLY A 264 9.34 5.54 -14.84
CA GLY A 264 10.36 6.22 -14.03
C GLY A 264 9.82 7.25 -13.04
N GLU A 265 8.52 7.56 -13.06
CA GLU A 265 7.91 8.32 -11.98
C GLU A 265 7.65 7.41 -10.78
N ALA A 266 7.99 7.88 -9.60
CA ALA A 266 7.88 7.13 -8.36
C ALA A 266 7.27 7.96 -7.24
N LYS A 267 6.61 7.24 -6.33
CA LYS A 267 6.12 7.80 -5.07
C LYS A 267 6.68 7.01 -3.90
N ASN A 268 6.80 7.66 -2.75
CA ASN A 268 7.04 7.00 -1.47
C ASN A 268 6.06 7.50 -0.41
N THR A 269 5.33 6.58 0.20
CA THR A 269 4.44 6.88 1.33
C THR A 269 5.20 6.66 2.63
N TYR A 270 5.36 7.73 3.43
CA TYR A 270 6.05 7.74 4.73
C TYR A 270 5.03 7.57 5.86
N GLY A 271 4.74 6.31 6.21
CA GLY A 271 3.89 5.92 7.33
C GLY A 271 4.66 5.26 8.46
N THR A 272 4.07 4.27 9.12
CA THR A 272 4.75 3.39 10.09
C THR A 272 5.98 2.73 9.48
N GLY A 273 5.84 2.22 8.25
CA GLY A 273 6.91 1.88 7.32
C GLY A 273 6.90 2.83 6.13
N CYS A 274 7.73 2.55 5.12
CA CYS A 274 7.66 3.22 3.82
C CYS A 274 7.33 2.21 2.72
N PHE A 275 6.50 2.67 1.77
CA PHE A 275 6.17 1.89 0.58
C PHE A 275 6.48 2.73 -0.66
N MET A 276 7.54 2.33 -1.36
CA MET A 276 7.96 2.98 -2.59
C MET A 276 7.46 2.18 -3.79
N LEU A 277 6.81 2.86 -4.72
CA LEU A 277 6.41 2.32 -6.01
C LEU A 277 6.97 3.19 -7.14
N MET A 278 7.54 2.53 -8.15
CA MET A 278 7.97 3.16 -9.41
C MET A 278 7.16 2.58 -10.56
N ASN A 279 6.50 3.43 -11.35
CA ASN A 279 5.88 3.04 -12.60
C ASN A 279 6.96 2.59 -13.60
N THR A 280 6.86 1.37 -14.10
CA THR A 280 7.81 0.80 -15.08
C THR A 280 7.25 0.78 -16.51
N GLY A 281 6.05 1.32 -16.73
CA GLY A 281 5.38 1.35 -18.03
C GLY A 281 4.54 0.11 -18.31
N GLU A 282 4.31 -0.18 -19.59
CA GLU A 282 3.36 -1.21 -20.05
C GLU A 282 3.97 -2.63 -20.08
N LYS A 283 5.22 -2.80 -19.62
CA LYS A 283 5.89 -4.12 -19.52
C LYS A 283 6.33 -4.38 -18.09
N PRO A 284 6.15 -5.61 -17.58
CA PRO A 284 6.62 -5.95 -16.25
C PRO A 284 8.16 -6.01 -16.24
N VAL A 285 8.76 -5.44 -15.20
CA VAL A 285 10.18 -5.57 -14.86
C VAL A 285 10.28 -6.50 -13.67
N PHE A 286 10.87 -7.69 -13.87
CA PHE A 286 11.05 -8.67 -12.80
C PHE A 286 12.31 -8.39 -12.02
N SER A 287 12.16 -8.10 -10.74
CA SER A 287 13.26 -7.74 -9.85
C SER A 287 14.24 -8.89 -9.63
N GLN A 288 15.54 -8.57 -9.65
CA GLN A 288 16.64 -9.43 -9.21
C GLN A 288 17.27 -8.95 -7.91
N ASN A 289 16.84 -7.76 -7.43
CA ASN A 289 17.42 -7.06 -6.30
C ASN A 289 16.46 -6.97 -5.09
N GLY A 290 15.60 -7.99 -4.90
CA GLY A 290 14.75 -8.10 -3.70
C GLY A 290 13.51 -7.20 -3.70
N LEU A 291 13.07 -6.68 -4.85
CA LEU A 291 11.80 -5.97 -4.97
C LEU A 291 10.70 -6.90 -5.45
N VAL A 292 9.45 -6.44 -5.41
CA VAL A 292 8.33 -7.15 -6.02
C VAL A 292 7.84 -6.39 -7.26
N THR A 293 7.39 -7.16 -8.26
CA THR A 293 6.74 -6.62 -9.45
C THR A 293 5.23 -6.74 -9.26
N THR A 294 4.51 -5.68 -9.55
CA THR A 294 3.05 -5.64 -9.37
C THR A 294 2.40 -4.90 -10.53
N ILE A 295 1.09 -5.07 -10.69
CA ILE A 295 0.34 -4.22 -11.61
C ILE A 295 0.03 -2.90 -10.91
N ALA A 296 0.36 -1.78 -11.55
CA ALA A 296 0.05 -0.45 -11.05
C ALA A 296 -1.45 -0.13 -11.24
N TRP A 297 -1.96 -0.28 -12.44
CA TRP A 297 -3.37 -0.11 -12.78
C TRP A 297 -3.70 -0.65 -14.18
N GLY A 298 -4.99 -0.85 -14.43
CA GLY A 298 -5.57 -1.03 -15.76
C GLY A 298 -6.47 0.15 -16.11
N LEU A 299 -6.21 0.80 -17.25
CA LEU A 299 -6.94 1.97 -17.72
C LEU A 299 -6.92 2.00 -19.26
N ASP A 300 -8.07 2.29 -19.91
CA ASP A 300 -8.19 2.46 -21.36
C ASP A 300 -7.61 1.28 -22.18
N GLY A 301 -7.82 0.06 -21.72
CA GLY A 301 -7.33 -1.16 -22.38
C GLY A 301 -5.84 -1.43 -22.24
N LYS A 302 -5.13 -0.60 -21.46
CA LYS A 302 -3.70 -0.74 -21.16
C LYS A 302 -3.47 -1.10 -19.71
N VAL A 303 -2.36 -1.79 -19.45
CA VAL A 303 -1.91 -2.14 -18.11
C VAL A 303 -0.54 -1.51 -17.88
N ASN A 304 -0.41 -0.81 -16.77
CA ASN A 304 0.87 -0.32 -16.28
C ASN A 304 1.35 -1.18 -15.12
N TYR A 305 2.66 -1.41 -15.07
CA TYR A 305 3.33 -2.18 -14.03
C TYR A 305 4.14 -1.27 -13.11
N ALA A 306 4.47 -1.77 -11.94
CA ALA A 306 5.34 -1.09 -10.99
C ALA A 306 6.32 -2.05 -10.32
N LEU A 307 7.49 -1.54 -9.97
CA LEU A 307 8.35 -2.13 -8.96
C LEU A 307 7.96 -1.57 -7.59
N GLU A 308 7.92 -2.42 -6.59
CA GLU A 308 7.60 -2.05 -5.21
C GLU A 308 8.69 -2.52 -4.25
N GLY A 309 9.14 -1.62 -3.37
CA GLY A 309 9.97 -1.92 -2.21
C GLY A 309 9.29 -1.49 -0.92
N SER A 310 9.26 -2.40 0.05
CA SER A 310 8.64 -2.18 1.36
C SER A 310 9.71 -2.06 2.44
N ILE A 311 9.67 -0.97 3.19
CA ILE A 311 10.51 -0.68 4.35
C ILE A 311 9.63 -0.81 5.59
N PHE A 312 9.95 -1.76 6.48
CA PHE A 312 9.05 -2.12 7.57
C PHE A 312 9.03 -1.10 8.71
N VAL A 313 10.14 -0.41 8.94
CA VAL A 313 10.31 0.51 10.07
C VAL A 313 10.79 1.88 9.57
N ALA A 314 9.86 2.83 9.54
CA ALA A 314 10.12 4.24 9.24
C ALA A 314 9.59 5.13 10.36
N GLY A 315 8.36 5.61 10.28
CA GLY A 315 7.71 6.37 11.35
C GLY A 315 7.64 5.63 12.69
N ALA A 316 7.61 4.28 12.65
CA ALA A 316 7.70 3.44 13.84
C ALA A 316 8.99 3.69 14.65
N SER A 317 10.09 4.06 14.01
CA SER A 317 11.34 4.41 14.72
C SER A 317 11.22 5.73 15.49
N ILE A 318 10.44 6.67 14.97
CA ILE A 318 10.16 7.94 15.64
C ILE A 318 9.18 7.73 16.81
N GLN A 319 8.17 6.86 16.63
CA GLN A 319 7.29 6.44 17.72
C GLN A 319 8.10 5.77 18.85
N TRP A 320 9.04 4.89 18.51
CA TRP A 320 9.95 4.27 19.47
C TRP A 320 10.77 5.29 20.24
N LEU A 321 11.30 6.34 19.61
CA LEU A 321 12.00 7.44 20.30
C LEU A 321 11.08 8.17 21.28
N ARG A 322 9.79 8.31 20.96
CA ARG A 322 8.80 8.96 21.80
C ARG A 322 8.34 8.07 22.95
N ASP A 323 7.85 6.87 22.65
CA ASP A 323 7.09 6.05 23.59
C ASP A 323 7.99 5.21 24.50
N GLU A 324 9.05 4.62 23.95
CA GLU A 324 9.94 3.72 24.69
C GLU A 324 11.20 4.44 25.19
N MET A 325 11.87 5.18 24.30
CA MET A 325 13.11 5.88 24.67
C MET A 325 12.88 7.23 25.38
N ARG A 326 11.68 7.80 25.24
CA ARG A 326 11.26 9.08 25.83
C ARG A 326 12.27 10.22 25.57
N MET A 327 12.81 10.22 24.35
CA MET A 327 13.76 11.23 23.89
C MET A 327 13.08 12.46 23.30
N ILE A 328 11.82 12.31 22.86
CA ILE A 328 10.95 13.34 22.31
C ILE A 328 9.54 13.19 22.92
N ASP A 329 8.78 14.28 22.98
CA ASP A 329 7.41 14.27 23.51
C ASP A 329 6.36 14.07 22.38
N SER A 330 6.69 14.51 21.17
CA SER A 330 5.87 14.33 19.97
C SER A 330 6.73 13.99 18.75
N ALA A 331 6.14 13.41 17.71
CA ALA A 331 6.85 13.12 16.46
C ALA A 331 7.41 14.41 15.80
N GLN A 332 6.69 15.53 15.94
CA GLN A 332 7.08 16.84 15.42
C GLN A 332 8.38 17.36 16.03
N ASP A 333 8.64 17.06 17.32
CA ASP A 333 9.85 17.47 18.01
C ASP A 333 11.11 16.90 17.37
N SER A 334 11.00 15.77 16.68
CA SER A 334 12.14 15.09 16.06
C SER A 334 12.89 15.98 15.08
N GLU A 335 12.16 16.79 14.29
CA GLU A 335 12.76 17.73 13.35
C GLU A 335 13.58 18.81 14.07
N TYR A 336 12.96 19.49 15.03
CA TYR A 336 13.63 20.54 15.80
C TYR A 336 14.86 19.99 16.53
N MET A 337 14.75 18.83 17.15
CA MET A 337 15.84 18.21 17.89
C MET A 337 16.98 17.73 16.99
N ALA A 338 16.67 17.18 15.80
CA ALA A 338 17.69 16.78 14.83
C ALA A 338 18.51 17.99 14.33
N LYS A 339 17.90 19.15 14.22
CA LYS A 339 18.55 20.43 13.83
C LYS A 339 19.44 21.04 14.92
N LYS A 340 19.42 20.52 16.18
CA LYS A 340 20.30 20.97 17.28
C LYS A 340 21.75 20.58 17.08
N VAL A 341 22.04 19.62 16.22
CA VAL A 341 23.40 19.15 15.92
C VAL A 341 23.67 19.27 14.43
N LYS A 342 24.93 19.50 14.07
CA LYS A 342 25.35 19.72 12.69
C LYS A 342 25.29 18.42 11.86
N ASP A 343 25.62 17.29 12.47
CA ASP A 343 25.67 15.95 11.87
C ASP A 343 25.39 14.89 12.94
N THR A 344 25.52 13.60 12.61
CA THR A 344 25.31 12.50 13.56
C THR A 344 26.55 12.16 14.38
N ASN A 345 27.64 12.89 14.21
CA ASN A 345 28.93 12.60 14.81
C ASN A 345 29.39 11.13 14.59
N GLY A 346 29.12 10.60 13.39
CA GLY A 346 29.46 9.23 13.01
C GLY A 346 28.54 8.15 13.59
N CYS A 347 27.48 8.53 14.30
CA CYS A 347 26.47 7.59 14.80
C CYS A 347 25.48 7.23 13.70
N TYR A 348 25.14 5.93 13.58
CA TYR A 348 24.10 5.41 12.70
C TYR A 348 23.13 4.56 13.50
N VAL A 349 21.84 4.69 13.17
CA VAL A 349 20.76 3.86 13.72
C VAL A 349 20.20 3.00 12.60
N VAL A 350 20.17 1.68 12.77
CA VAL A 350 19.53 0.74 11.87
C VAL A 350 18.27 0.24 12.56
N PRO A 351 17.06 0.73 12.20
CA PRO A 351 15.83 0.45 12.96
C PRO A 351 15.18 -0.88 12.55
N ALA A 352 15.93 -1.97 12.55
CA ALA A 352 15.47 -3.29 12.15
C ALA A 352 14.66 -4.01 13.26
N PHE A 353 13.62 -3.36 13.83
CA PHE A 353 12.88 -3.89 14.99
C PHE A 353 12.18 -5.20 14.70
N THR A 354 11.73 -5.39 13.46
CA THR A 354 11.04 -6.60 12.97
C THR A 354 11.80 -7.27 11.82
N GLY A 355 13.12 -7.06 11.76
CA GLY A 355 13.96 -7.41 10.62
C GLY A 355 14.08 -6.28 9.61
N LEU A 356 14.82 -6.54 8.53
CA LEU A 356 14.97 -5.65 7.38
C LEU A 356 14.11 -6.12 6.22
N GLY A 357 13.38 -5.21 5.60
CA GLY A 357 12.63 -5.43 4.37
C GLY A 357 13.49 -5.31 3.12
N ALA A 358 12.89 -4.88 2.01
CA ALA A 358 13.58 -4.69 0.75
C ALA A 358 14.72 -3.64 0.86
N PRO A 359 15.85 -3.85 0.17
CA PRO A 359 16.22 -5.02 -0.61
C PRO A 359 16.90 -6.13 0.20
N HIS A 360 17.08 -5.95 1.50
CA HIS A 360 17.93 -6.79 2.37
C HIS A 360 17.31 -8.14 2.74
N TRP A 361 16.00 -8.18 3.02
CA TRP A 361 15.21 -9.36 3.39
C TRP A 361 15.83 -10.22 4.50
N ASP A 362 16.26 -9.58 5.59
CA ASP A 362 16.78 -10.27 6.77
C ASP A 362 15.80 -10.21 7.95
N GLN A 363 15.05 -11.28 8.16
CA GLN A 363 14.12 -11.43 9.29
C GLN A 363 14.80 -11.55 10.65
N TYR A 364 16.10 -11.86 10.67
CA TYR A 364 16.90 -12.02 11.87
C TYR A 364 17.66 -10.74 12.26
N ALA A 365 17.70 -9.74 11.41
CA ALA A 365 18.23 -8.44 11.77
C ALA A 365 17.45 -7.83 12.94
N ARG A 366 18.14 -7.07 13.78
CA ARG A 366 17.53 -6.32 14.90
C ARG A 366 18.04 -4.90 14.93
N GLY A 367 17.26 -4.02 15.62
CA GLY A 367 17.63 -2.62 15.81
C GLY A 367 19.04 -2.48 16.38
N THR A 368 19.88 -1.66 15.72
CA THR A 368 21.30 -1.55 16.03
C THR A 368 21.72 -0.09 15.99
N ILE A 369 22.50 0.35 16.99
CA ILE A 369 23.09 1.68 17.02
C ILE A 369 24.61 1.51 17.03
N VAL A 370 25.31 2.10 16.06
CA VAL A 370 26.76 2.01 15.92
C VAL A 370 27.41 3.40 15.85
N GLY A 371 28.71 3.46 16.10
CA GLY A 371 29.47 4.71 16.02
C GLY A 371 29.32 5.63 17.24
N ILE A 372 28.81 5.12 18.36
CA ILE A 372 28.68 5.90 19.60
C ILE A 372 30.06 6.19 20.18
N THR A 373 30.34 7.45 20.36
CA THR A 373 31.51 7.99 21.12
C THR A 373 31.02 8.83 22.29
N ARG A 374 31.90 9.24 23.16
CA ARG A 374 31.56 10.12 24.32
C ARG A 374 30.89 11.44 23.88
N GLY A 375 31.12 11.89 22.66
CA GLY A 375 30.54 13.12 22.12
C GLY A 375 29.11 12.94 21.56
N VAL A 376 28.62 11.71 21.41
CA VAL A 376 27.26 11.43 20.93
C VAL A 376 26.26 11.66 22.06
N ASN A 377 25.23 12.45 21.81
CA ASN A 377 24.14 12.73 22.73
C ASN A 377 22.77 12.41 22.08
N LYS A 378 21.67 12.63 22.81
CA LYS A 378 20.33 12.31 22.34
C LYS A 378 19.98 12.95 20.98
N TYR A 379 20.44 14.17 20.70
CA TYR A 379 20.16 14.88 19.45
C TYR A 379 20.80 14.18 18.24
N HIS A 380 22.01 13.64 18.41
CA HIS A 380 22.69 12.85 17.38
C HIS A 380 21.92 11.54 17.09
N ILE A 381 21.38 10.87 18.13
CA ILE A 381 20.59 9.65 17.97
C ILE A 381 19.27 9.95 17.26
N ILE A 382 18.55 11.02 17.66
CA ILE A 382 17.31 11.45 17.00
C ILE A 382 17.56 11.76 15.53
N ARG A 383 18.62 12.51 15.23
CA ARG A 383 19.04 12.82 13.87
C ARG A 383 19.38 11.56 13.07
N ALA A 384 20.19 10.67 13.63
CA ALA A 384 20.55 9.40 12.98
C ALA A 384 19.34 8.51 12.71
N THR A 385 18.32 8.54 13.57
CA THR A 385 17.06 7.83 13.37
C THR A 385 16.26 8.41 12.20
N LEU A 386 16.14 9.74 12.08
CA LEU A 386 15.50 10.36 10.91
C LEU A 386 16.28 10.09 9.62
N GLU A 387 17.62 10.25 9.65
CA GLU A 387 18.47 9.96 8.48
C GLU A 387 18.37 8.50 8.04
N SER A 388 18.17 7.55 8.98
CA SER A 388 18.04 6.13 8.66
C SER A 388 16.82 5.82 7.75
N ILE A 389 15.76 6.60 7.86
CA ILE A 389 14.59 6.46 6.99
C ILE A 389 14.98 6.82 5.54
N ALA A 390 15.70 7.93 5.36
CA ALA A 390 16.17 8.35 4.03
C ALA A 390 17.16 7.35 3.42
N TYR A 391 18.05 6.76 4.22
CA TYR A 391 18.99 5.74 3.74
C TYR A 391 18.25 4.47 3.27
N GLN A 392 17.29 3.96 4.04
CA GLN A 392 16.50 2.78 3.66
C GLN A 392 15.73 3.03 2.35
N VAL A 393 15.14 4.22 2.19
CA VAL A 393 14.45 4.61 0.95
C VAL A 393 15.43 4.65 -0.22
N ASN A 394 16.65 5.15 -0.01
CA ASN A 394 17.70 5.15 -1.04
C ASN A 394 18.12 3.72 -1.42
N ASP A 395 18.23 2.78 -0.46
CA ASP A 395 18.56 1.38 -0.76
C ASP A 395 17.52 0.76 -1.70
N VAL A 396 16.24 1.02 -1.47
CA VAL A 396 15.14 0.59 -2.35
C VAL A 396 15.24 1.25 -3.73
N LEU A 397 15.53 2.54 -3.79
CA LEU A 397 15.67 3.27 -5.05
C LEU A 397 16.83 2.74 -5.90
N GLU A 398 17.99 2.50 -5.29
CA GLU A 398 19.14 1.92 -6.02
C GLU A 398 18.82 0.52 -6.55
N ALA A 399 18.05 -0.29 -5.81
CA ALA A 399 17.55 -1.57 -6.29
C ALA A 399 16.57 -1.39 -7.49
N MET A 400 15.68 -0.40 -7.45
CA MET A 400 14.78 -0.07 -8.56
C MET A 400 15.54 0.35 -9.81
N LYS A 401 16.57 1.19 -9.66
CA LYS A 401 17.46 1.59 -10.78
C LYS A 401 18.21 0.39 -11.36
N ALA A 402 18.76 -0.47 -10.52
CA ALA A 402 19.48 -1.66 -10.95
C ALA A 402 18.58 -2.63 -11.74
N ASP A 403 17.31 -2.80 -11.32
CA ASP A 403 16.37 -3.69 -11.99
C ASP A 403 15.77 -3.12 -13.27
N SER A 404 15.43 -1.83 -13.27
CA SER A 404 14.72 -1.19 -14.38
C SER A 404 15.62 -0.51 -15.40
N GLY A 405 16.83 -0.12 -15.00
CA GLY A 405 17.69 0.75 -15.79
C GLY A 405 17.17 2.19 -15.92
N ILE A 406 16.16 2.56 -15.14
CA ILE A 406 15.48 3.87 -15.21
C ILE A 406 16.05 4.78 -14.12
N GLU A 407 16.48 5.99 -14.50
CA GLU A 407 16.85 7.05 -13.56
C GLU A 407 15.61 7.78 -13.06
N LEU A 408 15.55 8.00 -11.74
CA LEU A 408 14.47 8.77 -11.12
C LEU A 408 14.65 10.27 -11.37
N SER A 409 13.66 10.92 -11.96
CA SER A 409 13.69 12.37 -12.18
C SER A 409 13.32 13.17 -10.93
N ALA A 410 12.43 12.66 -10.09
CA ALA A 410 12.00 13.20 -8.81
C ALA A 410 11.21 12.15 -8.04
N LEU A 411 11.27 12.21 -6.70
CA LEU A 411 10.43 11.39 -5.82
C LEU A 411 9.24 12.20 -5.34
N LYS A 412 8.03 11.73 -5.61
CA LYS A 412 6.79 12.28 -5.04
C LYS A 412 6.52 11.61 -3.70
N VAL A 413 6.16 12.39 -2.68
CA VAL A 413 6.07 11.90 -1.30
C VAL A 413 4.72 12.22 -0.68
N ASP A 414 4.25 11.31 0.20
CA ASP A 414 3.05 11.48 1.01
C ASP A 414 3.17 10.72 2.34
N GLY A 415 2.09 10.71 3.11
CA GLY A 415 2.07 10.10 4.44
C GLY A 415 2.53 11.06 5.54
N GLY A 416 2.23 10.72 6.79
CA GLY A 416 2.39 11.65 7.92
C GLY A 416 3.82 12.15 8.15
N ALA A 417 4.84 11.32 7.93
CA ALA A 417 6.22 11.73 8.16
C ALA A 417 6.80 12.59 7.01
N SER A 418 6.12 12.70 5.86
CA SER A 418 6.50 13.63 4.79
C SER A 418 6.34 15.11 5.17
N ALA A 419 5.62 15.40 6.26
CA ALA A 419 5.52 16.75 6.83
C ALA A 419 6.83 17.22 7.50
N ASN A 420 7.77 16.33 7.77
CA ASN A 420 9.07 16.66 8.37
C ASN A 420 10.04 17.16 7.30
N ASP A 421 10.30 18.46 7.27
CA ASP A 421 11.15 19.10 6.25
C ASP A 421 12.61 18.63 6.35
N PHE A 422 13.12 18.36 7.56
CA PHE A 422 14.47 17.81 7.72
C PHE A 422 14.60 16.43 7.07
N LEU A 423 13.59 15.57 7.24
CA LEU A 423 13.59 14.24 6.61
C LEU A 423 13.50 14.37 5.08
N MET A 424 12.66 15.27 4.56
CA MET A 424 12.49 15.46 3.11
C MET A 424 13.77 16.04 2.46
N GLN A 425 14.42 16.99 3.12
CA GLN A 425 15.71 17.52 2.66
C GLN A 425 16.79 16.44 2.70
N THR A 426 16.88 15.68 3.79
CA THR A 426 17.82 14.54 3.89
C THR A 426 17.55 13.51 2.78
N GLN A 427 16.30 13.24 2.48
CA GLN A 427 15.95 12.32 1.39
C GLN A 427 16.44 12.83 0.04
N ALA A 428 16.22 14.12 -0.28
CA ALA A 428 16.73 14.74 -1.51
C ALA A 428 18.25 14.64 -1.61
N ASP A 429 18.94 14.95 -0.50
CA ASP A 429 20.40 14.90 -0.41
C ASP A 429 20.95 13.49 -0.66
N ILE A 430 20.38 12.48 0.00
CA ILE A 430 20.90 11.11 -0.04
C ILE A 430 20.61 10.43 -1.39
N MET A 431 19.44 10.64 -1.98
CA MET A 431 19.12 10.06 -3.29
C MET A 431 19.63 10.89 -4.49
N ASN A 432 20.16 12.11 -4.21
CA ASN A 432 20.65 13.05 -5.22
C ASN A 432 19.64 13.37 -6.33
N ALA A 433 18.35 13.54 -5.94
CA ALA A 433 17.27 13.92 -6.83
C ALA A 433 16.21 14.73 -6.06
N PRO A 434 15.40 15.57 -6.75
CA PRO A 434 14.36 16.35 -6.10
C PRO A 434 13.29 15.49 -5.40
N VAL A 435 12.86 15.92 -4.21
CA VAL A 435 11.68 15.41 -3.50
C VAL A 435 10.55 16.41 -3.66
N LYS A 436 9.37 15.95 -4.11
CA LYS A 436 8.19 16.79 -4.34
C LYS A 436 7.06 16.37 -3.40
N ARG A 437 6.67 17.27 -2.51
CA ARG A 437 5.51 17.09 -1.63
C ARG A 437 4.30 17.79 -2.23
N PRO A 438 3.16 17.09 -2.42
CA PRO A 438 1.93 17.70 -2.93
C PRO A 438 1.19 18.50 -1.85
N GLY A 439 0.34 19.42 -2.27
CA GLY A 439 -0.54 20.19 -1.37
C GLY A 439 -1.64 19.31 -0.74
N CYS A 440 -2.10 18.28 -1.44
CA CYS A 440 -3.02 17.27 -0.89
C CYS A 440 -2.25 16.01 -0.53
N VAL A 441 -2.21 15.68 0.74
CA VAL A 441 -1.51 14.48 1.27
C VAL A 441 -2.36 13.20 1.22
N GLU A 442 -3.66 13.32 0.93
CA GLU A 442 -4.62 12.20 0.82
C GLU A 442 -4.58 11.56 -0.58
N THR A 443 -3.39 11.29 -1.07
CA THR A 443 -3.14 10.82 -2.44
C THR A 443 -3.73 9.46 -2.72
N THR A 444 -3.85 8.60 -1.70
CA THR A 444 -4.47 7.27 -1.81
C THR A 444 -5.95 7.37 -2.17
N ALA A 445 -6.73 8.12 -1.39
CA ALA A 445 -8.14 8.35 -1.67
C ALA A 445 -8.34 9.11 -2.98
N MET A 446 -7.48 10.10 -3.26
CA MET A 446 -7.48 10.86 -4.51
C MET A 446 -7.28 9.96 -5.73
N GLY A 447 -6.37 8.98 -5.65
CA GLY A 447 -6.14 8.03 -6.73
C GLY A 447 -7.37 7.19 -7.05
N ALA A 448 -8.08 6.69 -6.03
CA ALA A 448 -9.34 5.97 -6.21
C ALA A 448 -10.42 6.88 -6.84
N ALA A 449 -10.50 8.15 -6.39
CA ALA A 449 -11.40 9.13 -6.97
C ALA A 449 -11.10 9.39 -8.45
N TYR A 450 -9.82 9.56 -8.81
CA TYR A 450 -9.41 9.77 -10.20
C TYR A 450 -9.75 8.60 -11.10
N LEU A 451 -9.48 7.35 -10.67
CA LEU A 451 -9.84 6.16 -11.42
C LEU A 451 -11.35 6.09 -11.67
N ALA A 452 -12.17 6.37 -10.64
CA ALA A 452 -13.62 6.39 -10.77
C ALA A 452 -14.14 7.52 -11.67
N GLY A 453 -13.61 8.72 -11.50
CA GLY A 453 -14.00 9.88 -12.28
C GLY A 453 -13.65 9.76 -13.76
N LEU A 454 -12.50 9.16 -14.09
CA LEU A 454 -12.12 8.85 -15.47
C LEU A 454 -13.08 7.84 -16.11
N ALA A 455 -13.46 6.79 -15.37
CA ALA A 455 -14.36 5.75 -15.88
C ALA A 455 -15.76 6.26 -16.26
N VAL A 456 -16.26 7.31 -15.58
CA VAL A 456 -17.58 7.90 -15.84
C VAL A 456 -17.51 9.19 -16.65
N GLY A 457 -16.31 9.70 -16.97
CA GLY A 457 -16.10 10.91 -17.75
C GLY A 457 -16.28 12.21 -16.93
N TYR A 458 -16.17 12.15 -15.60
CA TYR A 458 -16.11 13.32 -14.73
C TYR A 458 -14.84 14.14 -14.98
N TRP A 459 -13.71 13.47 -15.14
CA TRP A 459 -12.50 13.99 -15.79
C TRP A 459 -12.32 13.30 -17.14
N LYS A 460 -11.91 14.05 -18.15
CA LYS A 460 -11.85 13.57 -19.54
C LYS A 460 -10.67 12.64 -19.79
N ASN A 461 -9.54 12.90 -19.15
CA ASN A 461 -8.28 12.20 -19.37
C ASN A 461 -7.29 12.43 -18.22
N LYS A 462 -6.14 11.73 -18.28
CA LYS A 462 -5.06 11.87 -17.28
C LYS A 462 -4.46 13.27 -17.23
N GLU A 463 -4.41 13.98 -18.33
CA GLU A 463 -3.89 15.34 -18.42
C GLU A 463 -4.75 16.33 -17.62
N GLU A 464 -6.06 16.14 -17.60
CA GLU A 464 -6.98 16.94 -16.78
C GLU A 464 -6.78 16.62 -15.28
N VAL A 465 -6.68 15.36 -14.94
CA VAL A 465 -6.37 14.90 -13.58
C VAL A 465 -5.02 15.47 -13.11
N GLN A 466 -4.01 15.44 -13.96
CA GLN A 466 -2.66 15.93 -13.62
C GLN A 466 -2.63 17.42 -13.28
N LYS A 467 -3.54 18.23 -13.82
CA LYS A 467 -3.66 19.66 -13.49
C LYS A 467 -4.13 19.89 -12.06
N ASN A 468 -4.82 18.93 -11.45
CA ASN A 468 -5.26 19.01 -10.06
C ASN A 468 -4.12 18.71 -9.06
N TRP A 469 -3.02 18.11 -9.56
CA TRP A 469 -1.86 17.84 -8.73
C TRP A 469 -0.99 19.09 -8.61
N ALA A 470 -1.00 19.69 -7.42
CA ALA A 470 -0.21 20.88 -7.13
C ALA A 470 0.92 20.53 -6.16
N VAL A 471 2.11 21.05 -6.45
CA VAL A 471 3.27 20.95 -5.55
C VAL A 471 3.11 21.99 -4.43
N ASP A 472 3.23 21.53 -3.17
CA ASP A 472 3.37 22.41 -2.01
C ASP A 472 4.84 22.84 -1.87
N GLN A 473 5.75 21.86 -1.86
CA GLN A 473 7.17 22.11 -1.67
C GLN A 473 8.05 21.16 -2.47
N VAL A 474 9.18 21.67 -2.96
CA VAL A 474 10.24 20.90 -3.59
C VAL A 474 11.51 21.04 -2.78
N PHE A 475 12.12 19.91 -2.44
CA PHE A 475 13.44 19.84 -1.80
C PHE A 475 14.47 19.42 -2.84
N TYR A 476 15.50 20.19 -3.01
CA TYR A 476 16.60 19.89 -3.93
C TYR A 476 17.83 19.39 -3.16
N PRO A 477 18.69 18.55 -3.75
CA PRO A 477 19.95 18.14 -3.13
C PRO A 477 20.83 19.35 -2.84
N GLU A 478 21.36 19.43 -1.60
CA GLU A 478 22.19 20.54 -1.14
C GLU A 478 23.61 20.10 -0.73
N ILE A 479 23.82 18.78 -0.53
CA ILE A 479 25.16 18.26 -0.15
C ILE A 479 25.99 17.91 -1.39
N THR A 480 27.32 17.91 -1.23
CA THR A 480 28.24 17.46 -2.28
C THR A 480 28.17 15.95 -2.47
N GLU A 481 28.55 15.47 -3.67
CA GLU A 481 28.62 14.03 -3.93
C GLU A 481 29.61 13.31 -3.01
N GLU A 482 30.71 13.96 -2.63
CA GLU A 482 31.67 13.42 -1.66
C GLU A 482 31.04 13.19 -0.28
N GLU A 483 30.27 14.17 0.21
CA GLU A 483 29.56 14.05 1.48
C GLU A 483 28.47 12.97 1.40
N ARG A 484 27.73 12.91 0.30
CA ARG A 484 26.72 11.87 0.04
C ARG A 484 27.35 10.48 0.11
N GLN A 485 28.43 10.24 -0.62
CA GLN A 485 29.14 8.96 -0.63
C GLN A 485 29.71 8.59 0.73
N ARG A 486 30.23 9.57 1.48
CA ARG A 486 30.71 9.36 2.85
C ARG A 486 29.60 8.84 3.75
N ARG A 487 28.41 9.45 3.69
CA ARG A 487 27.23 9.04 4.48
C ARG A 487 26.73 7.65 4.08
N LEU A 488 26.59 7.37 2.78
CA LEU A 488 26.16 6.07 2.28
C LEU A 488 27.14 4.95 2.64
N LYS A 489 28.45 5.21 2.58
CA LYS A 489 29.46 4.24 3.02
C LYS A 489 29.32 3.89 4.51
N GLY A 490 29.04 4.90 5.35
CA GLY A 490 28.78 4.69 6.77
C GLY A 490 27.51 3.88 7.02
N TRP A 491 26.41 4.21 6.30
CA TRP A 491 25.15 3.47 6.37
C TRP A 491 25.32 2.01 5.97
N ASN A 492 25.91 1.74 4.81
CA ASN A 492 26.16 0.39 4.32
C ASN A 492 27.02 -0.45 5.27
N LYS A 493 27.94 0.21 6.00
CA LYS A 493 28.70 -0.44 7.07
C LYS A 493 27.80 -0.75 8.28
N ALA A 494 26.96 0.19 8.70
CA ALA A 494 26.08 0.04 9.85
C ALA A 494 25.06 -1.10 9.66
N VAL A 495 24.45 -1.20 8.49
CA VAL A 495 23.48 -2.27 8.16
C VAL A 495 24.09 -3.65 8.34
N LYS A 496 25.36 -3.85 7.99
CA LYS A 496 26.04 -5.15 8.14
C LYS A 496 26.13 -5.64 9.59
N TYR A 497 26.14 -4.73 10.56
CA TYR A 497 26.16 -5.08 11.99
C TYR A 497 24.77 -5.47 12.53
N ALA A 498 23.71 -5.18 11.80
CA ALA A 498 22.34 -5.57 12.16
C ALA A 498 21.97 -6.97 11.65
N TYR A 499 22.65 -7.46 10.59
CA TYR A 499 22.34 -8.75 9.98
C TYR A 499 22.49 -9.94 10.93
N GLY A 500 21.53 -10.86 10.85
CA GLY A 500 21.57 -12.14 11.52
C GLY A 500 21.58 -12.08 13.04
N TRP A 501 21.39 -10.93 13.65
CA TRP A 501 21.52 -10.75 15.11
C TRP A 501 20.74 -11.75 15.94
N ALA A 502 19.52 -12.11 15.51
CA ALA A 502 18.65 -13.04 16.22
C ALA A 502 18.79 -14.51 15.75
N LYS A 503 19.79 -14.82 14.92
CA LYS A 503 20.11 -16.21 14.63
C LYS A 503 20.75 -16.84 15.87
N GLU A 504 20.24 -17.98 16.31
CA GLU A 504 20.92 -18.79 17.32
C GLU A 504 22.26 -19.24 16.75
N GLU A 505 23.34 -19.03 17.48
CA GLU A 505 24.63 -19.64 17.18
C GLU A 505 24.48 -21.14 17.44
N SER A 506 24.46 -21.94 16.36
CA SER A 506 24.41 -23.39 16.40
C SER A 506 25.76 -24.00 16.81
#